data_625708c7767c54401c61776593f30eaa
#
_entry.id   625708c7767c54401c61776593f30eaa
#
_cell.length_a   1.000
_cell.length_b   1.000
_cell.length_c   1.000
_cell.angle_alpha   90.00
_cell.angle_beta   90.00
_cell.angle_gamma   90.00
#
_symmetry.space_group_name_H-M   'P 1'
#
loop_
_entity.id
_entity.type
_entity.pdbx_description
1 polymer ?
#
loop_
_entity_poly.entity_id
_entity_poly.type
_entity_poly.pdbx_seq_one_letter_code
_entity_poly.pdbx_strand_id
1 'polypeptide(L)'
;MQVRPDGKITLPLIGDIEATGRTPIELRDVIRDAFKEYITNPTITVIVVEAVAATAYVMGEVNHPGAINLQAPVTVIQALALAGGLKDFADQKNIRILRKSRVGTQVITFNYKEASQSLRAPVYLQAGDTVVVPD
;
A
#
# COMPACT_ATOMS: atom_id res chain seq x y z
N MET A 1 17.85 -1.34 11.63
CA MET A 1 18.22 -0.92 10.28
C MET A 1 17.01 -0.38 9.53
N GLN A 2 17.17 0.74 8.88
CA GLN A 2 16.07 1.33 8.13
C GLN A 2 16.16 0.95 6.65
N VAL A 3 15.01 0.76 6.03
CA VAL A 3 14.94 0.53 4.58
C VAL A 3 15.25 1.85 3.86
N ARG A 4 16.19 1.83 2.93
CA ARG A 4 16.54 2.99 2.14
C ARG A 4 15.43 3.35 1.13
N PRO A 5 15.43 4.58 0.57
CA PRO A 5 14.44 4.95 -0.44
C PRO A 5 14.39 4.04 -1.66
N ASP A 6 15.50 3.36 -1.99
CA ASP A 6 15.55 2.39 -3.10
C ASP A 6 14.94 1.01 -2.73
N GLY A 7 14.44 0.86 -1.51
CA GLY A 7 13.81 -0.37 -1.05
C GLY A 7 14.78 -1.44 -0.55
N LYS A 8 16.05 -1.09 -0.37
CA LYS A 8 17.09 -2.02 0.06
C LYS A 8 17.60 -1.69 1.45
N ILE A 9 18.14 -2.69 2.12
CA ILE A 9 18.88 -2.52 3.38
C ILE A 9 20.32 -2.98 3.17
N THR A 10 21.24 -2.30 3.82
CA THR A 10 22.67 -2.65 3.80
C THR A 10 23.05 -3.35 5.10
N LEU A 11 23.65 -4.53 4.98
CA LEU A 11 24.06 -5.33 6.12
C LEU A 11 25.57 -5.54 6.07
N PRO A 12 26.26 -5.55 7.23
CA PRO A 12 27.66 -5.97 7.28
C PRO A 12 27.83 -7.38 6.72
N LEU A 13 28.89 -7.63 6.00
CA LEU A 13 29.26 -8.93 5.42
C LEU A 13 28.45 -9.35 4.20
N ILE A 14 27.17 -8.96 4.10
CA ILE A 14 26.26 -9.43 3.05
C ILE A 14 26.06 -8.38 1.94
N GLY A 15 26.13 -7.10 2.30
CA GLY A 15 25.81 -6.00 1.38
C GLY A 15 24.33 -5.67 1.34
N ASP A 16 23.85 -5.30 0.16
CA ASP A 16 22.48 -4.83 -0.01
C ASP A 16 21.49 -5.98 -0.19
N ILE A 17 20.35 -5.90 0.51
CA ILE A 17 19.24 -6.84 0.39
C ILE A 17 17.98 -6.03 0.06
N GLU A 18 17.22 -6.52 -0.90
CA GLU A 18 15.95 -5.89 -1.28
C GLU A 18 14.89 -6.19 -0.22
N ALA A 19 14.39 -5.14 0.45
CA ALA A 19 13.40 -5.25 1.51
C ALA A 19 11.99 -4.92 1.05
N THR A 20 11.84 -4.14 -0.03
CA THR A 20 10.54 -3.73 -0.55
C THR A 20 9.75 -4.92 -1.09
N GLY A 21 8.47 -5.00 -0.73
CA GLY A 21 7.59 -6.09 -1.16
C GLY A 21 7.71 -7.35 -0.33
N ARG A 22 8.50 -7.34 0.75
CA ARG A 22 8.66 -8.48 1.65
C ARG A 22 8.03 -8.20 3.00
N THR A 23 7.42 -9.23 3.59
CA THR A 23 6.98 -9.18 4.98
C THR A 23 8.19 -9.24 5.92
N PRO A 24 8.06 -8.80 7.20
CA PRO A 24 9.15 -8.95 8.16
C PRO A 24 9.64 -10.39 8.32
N ILE A 25 8.75 -11.37 8.24
CA ILE A 25 9.11 -12.80 8.34
C ILE A 25 9.91 -13.24 7.13
N GLU A 26 9.48 -12.86 5.92
CA GLU A 26 10.19 -13.16 4.68
C GLU A 26 11.58 -12.53 4.66
N LEU A 27 11.67 -11.26 5.09
CA LEU A 27 12.92 -10.54 5.16
C LEU A 27 13.88 -11.18 6.17
N ARG A 28 13.36 -11.59 7.32
CA ARG A 28 14.14 -12.33 8.32
C ARG A 28 14.75 -13.61 7.73
N ASP A 29 13.96 -14.37 6.99
CA ASP A 29 14.42 -15.64 6.40
C ASP A 29 15.49 -15.40 5.34
N VAL A 30 15.34 -14.38 4.51
CA VAL A 30 16.35 -14.01 3.51
C VAL A 30 17.66 -13.60 4.16
N ILE A 31 17.61 -12.78 5.20
CA ILE A 31 18.80 -12.34 5.93
C ILE A 31 19.46 -13.54 6.62
N ARG A 32 18.69 -14.39 7.26
CA ARG A 32 19.20 -15.59 7.94
C ARG A 32 19.94 -16.50 6.96
N ASP A 33 19.35 -16.74 5.78
CA ASP A 33 19.96 -17.60 4.76
C ASP A 33 21.26 -17.00 4.23
N ALA A 34 21.31 -15.67 4.07
CA ALA A 34 22.52 -14.98 3.64
C ALA A 34 23.62 -15.06 4.69
N PHE A 35 23.28 -15.00 5.98
CA PHE A 35 24.25 -15.10 7.08
C PHE A 35 24.74 -16.51 7.34
N LYS A 36 24.04 -17.54 6.90
CA LYS A 36 24.45 -18.94 7.10
C LYS A 36 25.82 -19.26 6.53
N GLU A 37 26.25 -18.53 5.51
CA GLU A 37 27.58 -18.67 4.92
C GLU A 37 28.70 -18.16 5.84
N TYR A 38 28.38 -17.25 6.77
CA TYR A 38 29.33 -16.54 7.61
C TYR A 38 29.21 -16.90 9.08
N ILE A 39 28.03 -17.26 9.54
CA ILE A 39 27.74 -17.51 10.96
C ILE A 39 26.94 -18.81 11.09
N THR A 40 27.35 -19.65 12.03
CA THR A 40 26.62 -20.90 12.34
C THR A 40 25.41 -20.55 13.23
N ASN A 41 24.21 -20.97 12.82
CA ASN A 41 22.96 -20.76 13.55
C ASN A 41 22.67 -19.28 13.89
N PRO A 42 22.59 -18.40 12.88
CA PRO A 42 22.28 -17.00 13.14
C PRO A 42 20.85 -16.83 13.66
N THR A 43 20.69 -15.99 14.67
CA THR A 43 19.37 -15.56 15.15
C THR A 43 19.12 -14.15 14.64
N ILE A 44 18.07 -13.97 13.85
CA ILE A 44 17.76 -12.70 13.24
C ILE A 44 16.31 -12.33 13.56
N THR A 45 16.12 -11.12 14.04
CA THR A 45 14.80 -10.54 14.28
C THR A 45 14.62 -9.29 13.44
N VAL A 46 13.55 -9.26 12.66
CA VAL A 46 13.16 -8.08 11.87
C VAL A 46 11.92 -7.48 12.50
N ILE A 47 12.06 -6.24 12.98
CA ILE A 47 10.96 -5.49 13.59
C ILE A 47 10.72 -4.25 12.75
N VAL A 48 9.45 -3.97 12.45
CA VAL A 48 9.06 -2.72 11.80
C VAL A 48 9.04 -1.64 12.87
N VAL A 49 10.10 -0.82 12.92
CA VAL A 49 10.28 0.22 13.94
C VAL A 49 9.41 1.43 13.64
N GLU A 50 9.18 1.71 12.37
CA GLU A 50 8.39 2.83 11.95
C GLU A 50 7.60 2.42 10.70
N ALA A 51 6.29 2.17 10.90
CA ALA A 51 5.40 2.17 9.78
C ALA A 51 5.32 3.61 9.31
N VAL A 52 6.10 3.98 8.30
CA VAL A 52 5.92 5.26 7.63
C VAL A 52 4.43 5.39 7.35
N ALA A 53 3.82 6.48 7.80
CA ALA A 53 2.40 6.69 7.69
C ALA A 53 1.97 6.50 6.23
N ALA A 54 1.56 5.29 5.90
CA ALA A 54 1.00 5.00 4.60
C ALA A 54 -0.33 5.75 4.54
N THR A 55 -0.44 6.68 3.61
CA THR A 55 -1.61 7.54 3.47
C THR A 55 -2.12 7.47 2.04
N ALA A 56 -3.42 7.32 1.89
CA ALA A 56 -4.12 7.52 0.62
C ALA A 56 -4.99 8.76 0.74
N TYR A 57 -5.44 9.28 -0.38
CA TYR A 57 -6.26 10.48 -0.44
C TYR A 57 -7.55 10.19 -1.19
N VAL A 58 -8.66 10.75 -0.69
CA VAL A 58 -9.95 10.68 -1.36
C VAL A 58 -10.42 12.10 -1.63
N MET A 59 -10.78 12.37 -2.87
CA MET A 59 -11.26 13.69 -3.30
C MET A 59 -12.41 13.57 -4.28
N GLY A 60 -13.10 14.68 -4.53
CA GLY A 60 -14.23 14.74 -5.45
C GLY A 60 -15.57 14.67 -4.73
N GLU A 61 -16.53 13.98 -5.32
CA GLU A 61 -17.91 13.93 -4.85
C GLU A 61 -18.11 12.90 -3.72
N VAL A 62 -17.44 13.13 -2.61
CA VAL A 62 -17.61 12.38 -1.36
C VAL A 62 -17.94 13.34 -0.24
N ASN A 63 -18.59 12.86 0.83
CA ASN A 63 -19.02 13.72 1.92
C ASN A 63 -17.86 14.32 2.72
N HIS A 64 -16.79 13.55 2.91
CA HIS A 64 -15.62 13.97 3.69
C HIS A 64 -14.34 13.67 2.94
N PRO A 65 -13.98 14.49 1.93
CA PRO A 65 -12.71 14.29 1.24
C PRO A 65 -11.53 14.55 2.18
N GLY A 66 -10.45 13.85 1.98
CA GLY A 66 -9.25 14.03 2.80
C GLY A 66 -8.34 12.83 2.78
N ALA A 67 -7.41 12.80 3.72
CA ALA A 67 -6.42 11.74 3.85
C ALA A 67 -6.99 10.56 4.62
N ILE A 68 -6.61 9.35 4.19
CA ILE A 68 -6.99 8.09 4.82
C ILE A 68 -5.73 7.38 5.29
N ASN A 69 -5.75 6.94 6.55
CA ASN A 69 -4.65 6.22 7.16
C ASN A 69 -4.69 4.75 6.72
N LEU A 70 -3.57 4.27 6.15
CA LEU A 70 -3.42 2.90 5.67
C LEU A 70 -2.59 2.03 6.62
N GLN A 71 -2.66 2.25 7.92
CA GLN A 71 -1.99 1.38 8.90
C GLN A 71 -2.46 -0.07 8.81
N ALA A 72 -3.71 -0.28 8.39
CA ALA A 72 -4.25 -1.59 8.06
C ALA A 72 -4.63 -1.62 6.58
N PRO A 73 -4.74 -2.80 5.95
CA PRO A 73 -5.22 -2.88 4.57
C PRO A 73 -6.62 -2.26 4.43
N VAL A 74 -6.77 -1.35 3.48
CA VAL A 74 -8.03 -0.66 3.21
C VAL A 74 -8.38 -0.84 1.74
N THR A 75 -9.60 -1.32 1.47
CA THR A 75 -10.12 -1.42 0.11
C THR A 75 -10.66 -0.07 -0.36
N VAL A 76 -10.86 0.08 -1.66
CA VAL A 76 -11.47 1.29 -2.24
C VAL A 76 -12.86 1.53 -1.64
N ILE A 77 -13.66 0.48 -1.48
CA ILE A 77 -15.00 0.57 -0.88
C ILE A 77 -14.92 1.05 0.57
N GLN A 78 -14.00 0.51 1.35
CA GLN A 78 -13.79 0.94 2.74
C GLN A 78 -13.32 2.39 2.81
N ALA A 79 -12.47 2.82 1.90
CA ALA A 79 -12.00 4.21 1.83
C ALA A 79 -13.15 5.16 1.53
N LEU A 80 -14.04 4.80 0.62
CA LEU A 80 -15.23 5.60 0.32
C LEU A 80 -16.18 5.66 1.53
N ALA A 81 -16.31 4.58 2.27
CA ALA A 81 -17.10 4.57 3.51
C ALA A 81 -16.48 5.46 4.58
N LEU A 82 -15.15 5.45 4.72
CA LEU A 82 -14.44 6.34 5.63
C LEU A 82 -14.58 7.81 5.26
N ALA A 83 -14.73 8.09 3.96
CA ALA A 83 -14.99 9.43 3.45
C ALA A 83 -16.47 9.85 3.60
N GLY A 84 -17.27 9.09 4.33
CA GLY A 84 -18.68 9.40 4.57
C GLY A 84 -19.63 8.98 3.46
N GLY A 85 -19.15 8.22 2.48
CA GLY A 85 -19.93 7.78 1.33
C GLY A 85 -19.90 8.77 0.17
N LEU A 86 -20.53 8.38 -0.93
CA LEU A 86 -20.61 9.18 -2.15
C LEU A 86 -21.75 10.20 -2.05
N LYS A 87 -21.55 11.37 -2.65
CA LYS A 87 -22.62 12.35 -2.80
C LYS A 87 -23.61 11.93 -3.88
N ASP A 88 -24.78 12.58 -3.91
CA ASP A 88 -25.88 12.22 -4.81
C ASP A 88 -25.49 12.30 -6.30
N PHE A 89 -24.61 13.22 -6.67
CA PHE A 89 -24.20 13.42 -8.06
C PHE A 89 -22.88 12.72 -8.41
N ALA A 90 -22.37 11.86 -7.53
CA ALA A 90 -21.14 11.14 -7.81
C ALA A 90 -21.33 10.13 -8.94
N ASP A 91 -20.36 10.08 -9.86
CA ASP A 91 -20.35 9.07 -10.90
C ASP A 91 -19.72 7.79 -10.36
N GLN A 92 -20.56 6.88 -9.89
CA GLN A 92 -20.14 5.64 -9.24
C GLN A 92 -19.43 4.67 -10.19
N LYS A 93 -19.62 4.82 -11.49
CA LYS A 93 -19.06 3.92 -12.50
C LYS A 93 -17.67 4.31 -12.95
N ASN A 94 -17.25 5.55 -12.73
CA ASN A 94 -16.00 6.10 -13.26
C ASN A 94 -15.09 6.65 -12.15
N ILE A 95 -15.10 6.02 -11.00
CA ILE A 95 -14.17 6.37 -9.93
C ILE A 95 -12.76 6.02 -10.38
N ARG A 96 -11.82 6.96 -10.21
CA ARG A 96 -10.45 6.79 -10.64
C ARG A 96 -9.51 6.70 -9.45
N ILE A 97 -8.54 5.78 -9.55
CA ILE A 97 -7.47 5.66 -8.58
C ILE A 97 -6.19 6.06 -9.28
N LEU A 98 -5.56 7.13 -8.83
CA LEU A 98 -4.27 7.59 -9.36
C LEU A 98 -3.17 6.98 -8.52
N ARG A 99 -2.40 6.10 -9.12
CA ARG A 99 -1.31 5.38 -8.46
C ARG A 99 0.02 5.79 -9.06
N LYS A 100 0.91 6.29 -8.24
CA LYS A 100 2.26 6.65 -8.68
C LYS A 100 3.11 5.39 -8.78
N SER A 101 3.81 5.25 -9.89
CA SER A 101 4.79 4.19 -10.11
C SER A 101 6.11 4.80 -10.56
N ARG A 102 7.16 3.97 -10.67
CA ARG A 102 8.46 4.42 -11.16
C ARG A 102 8.42 4.94 -12.60
N VAL A 103 7.42 4.53 -13.36
CA VAL A 103 7.28 4.86 -14.79
C VAL A 103 6.30 6.00 -15.02
N GLY A 104 5.67 6.52 -13.97
CA GLY A 104 4.67 7.58 -14.06
C GLY A 104 3.43 7.29 -13.24
N THR A 105 2.35 7.98 -13.54
CA THR A 105 1.07 7.80 -12.84
C THR A 105 0.21 6.81 -13.61
N GLN A 106 -0.23 5.76 -12.93
CA GLN A 106 -1.20 4.81 -13.46
C GLN A 106 -2.60 5.21 -13.02
N VAL A 107 -3.55 5.17 -13.97
CA VAL A 107 -4.97 5.42 -13.69
C VAL A 107 -5.71 4.10 -13.70
N ILE A 108 -6.35 3.78 -12.57
CA ILE A 108 -7.18 2.58 -12.42
C ILE A 108 -8.62 3.05 -12.32
N THR A 109 -9.48 2.54 -13.19
CA THR A 109 -10.91 2.86 -13.12
C THR A 109 -11.62 1.83 -12.24
N PHE A 110 -12.40 2.33 -11.30
CA PHE A 110 -13.15 1.51 -10.36
C PHE A 110 -14.64 1.81 -10.51
N ASN A 111 -15.43 0.76 -10.66
CA ASN A 111 -16.88 0.85 -10.74
C ASN A 111 -17.49 0.41 -9.40
N TYR A 112 -17.85 1.39 -8.58
CA TYR A 112 -18.42 1.15 -7.25
C TYR A 112 -19.75 0.37 -7.32
N LYS A 113 -20.58 0.71 -8.30
CA LYS A 113 -21.90 0.07 -8.45
C LYS A 113 -21.76 -1.42 -8.76
N GLU A 114 -20.82 -1.78 -9.62
CA GLU A 114 -20.51 -3.17 -9.95
C GLU A 114 -19.82 -3.89 -8.79
N ALA A 115 -18.86 -3.24 -8.17
CA ALA A 115 -18.10 -3.83 -7.08
C ALA A 115 -18.95 -4.11 -5.83
N SER A 116 -19.95 -3.28 -5.54
CA SER A 116 -20.84 -3.51 -4.41
C SER A 116 -21.81 -4.68 -4.62
N GLN A 117 -22.03 -5.09 -5.86
CA GLN A 117 -22.95 -6.18 -6.24
C GLN A 117 -22.21 -7.44 -6.66
N SER A 118 -20.91 -7.37 -6.87
CA SER A 118 -20.12 -8.46 -7.42
C SER A 118 -19.22 -9.08 -6.35
N LEU A 119 -19.01 -10.40 -6.45
CA LEU A 119 -18.06 -11.14 -5.62
C LEU A 119 -16.62 -11.05 -6.11
N ARG A 120 -16.29 -10.04 -6.92
CA ARG A 120 -14.92 -9.83 -7.39
C ARG A 120 -13.97 -9.56 -6.22
N ALA A 121 -12.69 -9.90 -6.43
CA ALA A 121 -11.65 -9.62 -5.46
C ALA A 121 -11.60 -8.11 -5.15
N PRO A 122 -11.48 -7.73 -3.87
CA PRO A 122 -11.43 -6.32 -3.50
C PRO A 122 -10.17 -5.65 -4.03
N VAL A 123 -10.28 -4.37 -4.39
CA VAL A 123 -9.15 -3.55 -4.80
C VAL A 123 -8.63 -2.82 -3.56
N TYR A 124 -7.39 -3.09 -3.18
CA TYR A 124 -6.74 -2.47 -2.04
C TYR A 124 -6.01 -1.21 -2.44
N LEU A 125 -6.06 -0.20 -1.59
CA LEU A 125 -5.29 1.02 -1.75
C LEU A 125 -3.83 0.79 -1.33
N GLN A 126 -2.94 1.53 -1.97
CA GLN A 126 -1.51 1.56 -1.63
C GLN A 126 -1.14 2.96 -1.17
N ALA A 127 -0.02 3.06 -0.45
CA ALA A 127 0.48 4.35 0.00
C ALA A 127 0.68 5.31 -1.19
N GLY A 128 0.17 6.52 -1.07
CA GLY A 128 0.24 7.52 -2.12
C GLY A 128 -0.87 7.47 -3.16
N ASP A 129 -1.78 6.50 -3.06
CA ASP A 129 -2.92 6.44 -3.97
C ASP A 129 -3.86 7.63 -3.74
N THR A 130 -4.44 8.13 -4.82
CA THR A 130 -5.48 9.16 -4.77
C THR A 130 -6.74 8.63 -5.44
N VAL A 131 -7.84 8.61 -4.69
CA VAL A 131 -9.14 8.22 -5.21
C VAL A 131 -9.90 9.47 -5.61
N VAL A 132 -10.25 9.57 -6.88
CA VAL A 132 -11.01 10.70 -7.42
C VAL A 132 -12.40 10.23 -7.80
N VAL A 133 -13.41 10.84 -7.18
CA VAL A 133 -14.82 10.54 -7.47
C VAL A 133 -15.38 11.68 -8.32
N PRO A 134 -15.58 11.47 -9.64
CA PRO A 134 -16.12 12.51 -10.51
C PRO A 134 -17.62 12.69 -10.28
N ASP A 135 -18.11 13.79 -10.77
CA ASP A 135 -19.55 14.09 -10.81
C ASP A 135 -20.18 13.73 -12.16
#